data_0766e632902d584dd21ca749218d42de
#
_entry.id   0766e632902d584dd21ca749218d42de
#
_cell.length_a   1.000
_cell.length_b   1.000
_cell.length_c   1.000
_cell.angle_alpha   90.00
_cell.angle_beta   90.00
_cell.angle_gamma   90.00
#
_symmetry.space_group_name_H-M   'P 1'
#
loop_
_entity.id
_entity.type
_entity.pdbx_description
1 polymer ?
#
loop_
_entity_poly.entity_id
_entity_poly.type
_entity_poly.pdbx_seq_one_letter_code
_entity_poly.pdbx_strand_id
1 'polypeptide(L)'
;MTVRPRKRASSVAVIDIGSNSVRLVVYESLARSLVSIFNEKALCGLGREVQTTGLLAADAVTKALMSLRRFRALCRVMKVGKVYAVATAACRDATNGPEFIAHAEKICGTPITILSGKREAQLSALGVVSGIYKPNGMVGDLGGGSLELIDVRGGRLSSGVTLPLGSLALQDASQKSLKRAQRIVRNELARVPQLAAGKSRTFYAVGGTWRALARIHIIQSGYPLKVMHGYSIPAAEALAFVRRLRRLVAANALADIEAVADARQPLLAYAALVLEHIIRIAKPDAIVFSTYGVREGLLYEMLPEQERAKDGLASAAQTLNVLLSRSARHAEELIAWTDRFIRITKLPETPDERRLRHIACLLSDIGWRVHPDYRGEQTLNLVCHGNF
;
A
#
# COMPACT_ATOMS: atom_id res chain seq x y z
N MET A 1 -19.99 35.34 -15.75
CA MET A 1 -18.77 34.63 -16.18
C MET A 1 -19.09 33.15 -16.24
N THR A 2 -19.27 32.61 -17.43
CA THR A 2 -19.53 31.17 -17.67
C THR A 2 -18.25 30.40 -17.41
N VAL A 3 -18.22 29.64 -16.31
CA VAL A 3 -17.15 28.71 -16.00
C VAL A 3 -17.15 27.65 -17.09
N ARG A 4 -16.14 27.67 -17.99
CA ARG A 4 -15.92 26.58 -18.94
C ARG A 4 -15.74 25.30 -18.14
N PRO A 5 -16.50 24.22 -18.46
CA PRO A 5 -16.30 22.94 -17.78
C PRO A 5 -14.85 22.51 -18.01
N ARG A 6 -14.08 22.36 -16.92
CA ARG A 6 -12.76 21.70 -16.98
C ARG A 6 -12.96 20.37 -17.71
N LYS A 7 -12.22 20.14 -18.81
CA LYS A 7 -12.14 18.80 -19.42
C LYS A 7 -11.91 17.82 -18.27
N ARG A 8 -12.87 16.92 -18.02
CA ARG A 8 -12.69 15.86 -17.04
C ARG A 8 -11.39 15.15 -17.37
N ALA A 9 -10.46 15.17 -16.44
CA ALA A 9 -9.23 14.40 -16.58
C ALA A 9 -9.63 12.94 -16.83
N SER A 10 -8.96 12.29 -17.76
CA SER A 10 -9.27 10.91 -18.14
C SER A 10 -8.92 9.96 -16.99
N SER A 11 -9.83 9.05 -16.63
CA SER A 11 -9.58 8.04 -15.61
C SER A 11 -8.45 7.08 -16.04
N VAL A 12 -7.73 6.58 -15.03
CA VAL A 12 -6.57 5.71 -15.21
C VAL A 12 -6.78 4.42 -14.44
N ALA A 13 -6.46 3.28 -15.04
CA ALA A 13 -6.51 1.99 -14.36
C ALA A 13 -5.13 1.35 -14.26
N VAL A 14 -4.92 0.61 -13.18
CA VAL A 14 -3.76 -0.27 -13.02
C VAL A 14 -4.25 -1.70 -12.79
N ILE A 15 -3.80 -2.61 -13.65
CA ILE A 15 -3.94 -4.06 -13.47
C ILE A 15 -2.62 -4.57 -12.90
N ASP A 16 -2.69 -5.20 -11.73
CA ASP A 16 -1.54 -5.74 -11.00
C ASP A 16 -1.68 -7.26 -10.92
N ILE A 17 -0.79 -7.99 -11.60
CA ILE A 17 -0.77 -9.45 -11.67
C ILE A 17 0.31 -9.95 -10.70
N GLY A 18 -0.12 -10.21 -9.47
CA GLY A 18 0.75 -10.71 -8.41
C GLY A 18 0.68 -12.22 -8.23
N SER A 19 1.60 -12.77 -7.45
CA SER A 19 1.68 -14.22 -7.18
C SER A 19 0.44 -14.78 -6.48
N ASN A 20 -0.22 -14.01 -5.62
CA ASN A 20 -1.43 -14.46 -4.90
C ASN A 20 -2.73 -13.97 -5.52
N SER A 21 -2.72 -12.86 -6.22
CA SER A 21 -3.95 -12.23 -6.71
C SER A 21 -3.71 -11.36 -7.92
N VAL A 22 -4.74 -11.27 -8.76
CA VAL A 22 -4.84 -10.26 -9.82
C VAL A 22 -5.76 -9.15 -9.32
N ARG A 23 -5.41 -7.89 -9.55
CA ARG A 23 -6.16 -6.75 -9.04
C ARG A 23 -6.32 -5.67 -10.09
N LEU A 24 -7.52 -5.12 -10.20
CA LEU A 24 -7.83 -3.91 -10.96
C LEU A 24 -8.12 -2.78 -9.97
N VAL A 25 -7.48 -1.65 -10.15
CA VAL A 25 -7.85 -0.39 -9.48
C VAL A 25 -8.02 0.67 -10.54
N VAL A 26 -9.17 1.35 -10.53
CA VAL A 26 -9.45 2.50 -11.40
C VAL A 26 -9.40 3.76 -10.55
N TYR A 27 -8.63 4.73 -10.98
CA TYR A 27 -8.50 6.03 -10.35
C TYR A 27 -9.22 7.08 -11.20
N GLU A 28 -9.80 8.08 -10.56
CA GLU A 28 -10.52 9.16 -11.22
C GLU A 28 -9.64 9.90 -12.24
N SER A 29 -8.38 10.12 -11.87
CA SER A 29 -7.39 10.76 -12.74
C SER A 29 -5.97 10.46 -12.26
N LEU A 30 -4.98 10.75 -13.10
CA LEU A 30 -3.60 10.80 -12.70
C LEU A 30 -3.34 12.13 -11.98
N ALA A 31 -3.30 12.11 -10.64
CA ALA A 31 -3.17 13.28 -9.78
C ALA A 31 -2.24 12.99 -8.59
N ARG A 32 -1.81 14.04 -7.89
CA ARG A 32 -0.95 13.91 -6.71
C ARG A 32 -1.65 13.17 -5.56
N SER A 33 -2.93 13.39 -5.39
CA SER A 33 -3.82 12.61 -4.54
C SER A 33 -4.64 11.66 -5.40
N LEU A 34 -4.43 10.36 -5.24
CA LEU A 34 -5.09 9.33 -6.03
C LEU A 34 -6.44 8.97 -5.40
N VAL A 35 -7.52 9.25 -6.12
CA VAL A 35 -8.88 8.86 -5.73
C VAL A 35 -9.26 7.58 -6.46
N SER A 36 -9.41 6.46 -5.73
CA SER A 36 -9.84 5.21 -6.34
C SER A 36 -11.37 5.17 -6.46
N ILE A 37 -11.87 5.07 -7.69
CA ILE A 37 -13.32 4.97 -7.98
C ILE A 37 -13.80 3.54 -8.15
N PHE A 38 -12.88 2.60 -8.35
CA PHE A 38 -13.18 1.17 -8.42
C PHE A 38 -11.98 0.34 -8.02
N ASN A 39 -12.22 -0.78 -7.31
CA ASN A 39 -11.17 -1.64 -6.82
C ASN A 39 -11.69 -3.07 -6.70
N GLU A 40 -11.17 -3.96 -7.54
CA GLU A 40 -11.51 -5.36 -7.52
C GLU A 40 -10.27 -6.24 -7.44
N LYS A 41 -10.33 -7.27 -6.60
CA LYS A 41 -9.27 -8.22 -6.36
C LYS A 41 -9.77 -9.65 -6.52
N ALA A 42 -9.10 -10.43 -7.36
CA ALA A 42 -9.32 -11.87 -7.51
C ALA A 42 -8.15 -12.66 -6.93
N LEU A 43 -8.42 -13.54 -5.98
CA LEU A 43 -7.42 -14.44 -5.39
C LEU A 43 -7.25 -15.66 -6.31
N CYS A 44 -6.16 -15.73 -7.05
CA CYS A 44 -5.89 -16.77 -8.04
C CYS A 44 -4.83 -17.77 -7.56
N GLY A 45 -3.83 -17.31 -6.78
CA GLY A 45 -2.74 -18.15 -6.30
C GLY A 45 -1.76 -18.57 -7.39
N LEU A 46 -1.48 -17.70 -8.38
CA LEU A 46 -0.58 -17.98 -9.50
C LEU A 46 0.79 -18.54 -9.07
N GLY A 47 1.33 -18.04 -7.97
CA GLY A 47 2.66 -18.41 -7.48
C GLY A 47 2.70 -19.55 -6.48
N ARG A 48 1.60 -20.28 -6.24
CA ARG A 48 1.52 -21.26 -5.14
C ARG A 48 2.41 -22.50 -5.31
N GLU A 49 2.81 -22.85 -6.52
CA GLU A 49 3.61 -24.03 -6.85
C GLU A 49 4.89 -23.68 -7.61
N VAL A 50 5.18 -22.39 -7.83
CA VAL A 50 6.31 -21.96 -8.67
C VAL A 50 7.66 -22.40 -8.07
N GLN A 51 7.80 -22.41 -6.74
CA GLN A 51 9.05 -22.78 -6.08
C GLN A 51 9.33 -24.28 -6.15
N THR A 52 8.30 -25.12 -6.25
CA THR A 52 8.45 -26.59 -6.28
C THR A 52 8.39 -27.15 -7.70
N THR A 53 7.55 -26.58 -8.57
CA THR A 53 7.31 -27.11 -9.93
C THR A 53 8.00 -26.29 -11.04
N GLY A 54 8.33 -25.03 -10.75
CA GLY A 54 8.77 -24.06 -11.75
C GLY A 54 7.65 -23.54 -12.66
N LEU A 55 6.38 -23.89 -12.40
CA LEU A 55 5.24 -23.59 -13.27
C LEU A 55 4.13 -22.83 -12.53
N LEU A 56 3.42 -21.98 -13.27
CA LEU A 56 2.12 -21.46 -12.83
C LEU A 56 1.09 -22.61 -12.91
N ALA A 57 0.32 -22.82 -11.84
CA ALA A 57 -0.68 -23.88 -11.79
C ALA A 57 -1.84 -23.63 -12.78
N ALA A 58 -2.28 -24.64 -13.50
CA ALA A 58 -3.25 -24.51 -14.61
C ALA A 58 -4.61 -23.92 -14.18
N ASP A 59 -5.12 -24.32 -13.00
CA ASP A 59 -6.36 -23.76 -12.43
C ASP A 59 -6.20 -22.29 -12.02
N ALA A 60 -5.02 -21.91 -11.50
CA ALA A 60 -4.70 -20.53 -11.16
C ALA A 60 -4.60 -19.64 -12.40
N VAL A 61 -3.97 -20.15 -13.47
CA VAL A 61 -3.93 -19.50 -14.79
C VAL A 61 -5.34 -19.27 -15.32
N THR A 62 -6.19 -20.30 -15.31
CA THR A 62 -7.59 -20.19 -15.76
C THR A 62 -8.35 -19.12 -15.00
N LYS A 63 -8.27 -19.12 -13.65
CA LYS A 63 -8.90 -18.09 -12.78
C LYS A 63 -8.39 -16.68 -13.07
N ALA A 64 -7.09 -16.55 -13.29
CA ALA A 64 -6.48 -15.25 -13.59
C ALA A 64 -6.96 -14.72 -14.94
N LEU A 65 -6.95 -15.53 -16.00
CA LEU A 65 -7.42 -15.13 -17.33
C LEU A 65 -8.92 -14.78 -17.34
N MET A 66 -9.76 -15.51 -16.60
CA MET A 66 -11.18 -15.15 -16.42
C MET A 66 -11.34 -13.78 -15.71
N SER A 67 -10.55 -13.52 -14.68
CA SER A 67 -10.56 -12.24 -13.99
C SER A 67 -10.11 -11.09 -14.88
N LEU A 68 -9.07 -11.30 -15.70
CA LEU A 68 -8.60 -10.31 -16.67
C LEU A 68 -9.64 -9.98 -17.74
N ARG A 69 -10.41 -10.98 -18.25
CA ARG A 69 -11.54 -10.72 -19.16
C ARG A 69 -12.57 -9.81 -18.51
N ARG A 70 -12.92 -10.06 -17.26
CA ARG A 70 -13.85 -9.22 -16.49
C ARG A 70 -13.28 -7.81 -16.28
N PHE A 71 -12.02 -7.68 -15.93
CA PHE A 71 -11.36 -6.38 -15.77
C PHE A 71 -11.37 -5.57 -17.07
N ARG A 72 -11.14 -6.23 -18.21
CA ARG A 72 -11.26 -5.57 -19.52
C ARG A 72 -12.66 -5.05 -19.79
N ALA A 73 -13.69 -5.85 -19.49
CA ALA A 73 -15.09 -5.44 -19.66
C ALA A 73 -15.41 -4.24 -18.75
N LEU A 74 -15.00 -4.28 -17.50
CA LEU A 74 -15.18 -3.17 -16.53
C LEU A 74 -14.51 -1.88 -17.02
N CYS A 75 -13.25 -1.94 -17.46
CA CYS A 75 -12.55 -0.78 -18.01
C CYS A 75 -13.28 -0.17 -19.21
N ARG A 76 -13.88 -1.00 -20.08
CA ARG A 76 -14.69 -0.52 -21.22
C ARG A 76 -15.98 0.17 -20.75
N VAL A 77 -16.73 -0.46 -19.86
CA VAL A 77 -17.99 0.10 -19.31
C VAL A 77 -17.73 1.42 -18.59
N MET A 78 -16.67 1.49 -17.79
CA MET A 78 -16.26 2.70 -17.07
C MET A 78 -15.60 3.74 -17.97
N LYS A 79 -15.39 3.46 -19.26
CA LYS A 79 -14.71 4.35 -20.22
C LYS A 79 -13.35 4.82 -19.73
N VAL A 80 -12.55 3.88 -19.16
CA VAL A 80 -11.21 4.19 -18.66
C VAL A 80 -10.33 4.66 -19.81
N GLY A 81 -9.69 5.81 -19.64
CA GLY A 81 -8.89 6.43 -20.70
C GLY A 81 -7.55 5.76 -20.94
N LYS A 82 -6.88 5.29 -19.86
CA LYS A 82 -5.61 4.59 -19.97
C LYS A 82 -5.52 3.44 -18.98
N VAL A 83 -5.06 2.29 -19.44
CA VAL A 83 -4.85 1.09 -18.64
C VAL A 83 -3.37 0.75 -18.63
N TYR A 84 -2.80 0.62 -17.45
CA TYR A 84 -1.45 0.10 -17.22
C TYR A 84 -1.56 -1.29 -16.64
N ALA A 85 -0.73 -2.22 -17.10
CA ALA A 85 -0.70 -3.57 -16.56
C ALA A 85 0.73 -3.98 -16.20
N VAL A 86 0.89 -4.50 -14.99
CA VAL A 86 2.17 -5.00 -14.49
C VAL A 86 2.03 -6.42 -13.97
N ALA A 87 3.10 -7.21 -14.10
CA ALA A 87 3.20 -8.55 -13.54
C ALA A 87 4.47 -8.66 -12.71
N THR A 88 4.43 -9.48 -11.66
CA THR A 88 5.52 -9.59 -10.69
C THR A 88 6.07 -11.03 -10.60
N ALA A 89 6.64 -11.41 -9.45
CA ALA A 89 7.45 -12.59 -9.23
C ALA A 89 6.90 -13.88 -9.88
N ALA A 90 5.62 -14.23 -9.72
CA ALA A 90 5.11 -15.48 -10.26
C ALA A 90 5.27 -15.60 -11.79
N CYS A 91 4.94 -14.52 -12.52
CA CYS A 91 5.06 -14.50 -13.98
C CYS A 91 6.52 -14.39 -14.45
N ARG A 92 7.36 -13.74 -13.65
CA ARG A 92 8.80 -13.59 -13.93
C ARG A 92 9.56 -14.90 -13.76
N ASP A 93 9.22 -15.66 -12.71
CA ASP A 93 10.02 -16.77 -12.23
C ASP A 93 9.53 -18.13 -12.79
N ALA A 94 8.30 -18.21 -13.30
CA ALA A 94 7.74 -19.44 -13.86
C ALA A 94 8.13 -19.65 -15.33
N THR A 95 8.45 -20.91 -15.70
CA THR A 95 8.82 -21.28 -17.06
C THR A 95 7.69 -21.04 -18.08
N ASN A 96 6.42 -21.26 -17.69
CA ASN A 96 5.23 -20.96 -18.52
C ASN A 96 4.73 -19.52 -18.33
N GLY A 97 5.47 -18.67 -17.64
CA GLY A 97 5.15 -17.25 -17.43
C GLY A 97 4.97 -16.46 -18.74
N PRO A 98 5.92 -16.56 -19.71
CA PRO A 98 5.80 -15.87 -20.99
C PRO A 98 4.54 -16.24 -21.79
N GLU A 99 4.14 -17.51 -21.81
CA GLU A 99 2.92 -17.96 -22.45
C GLU A 99 1.67 -17.36 -21.79
N PHE A 100 1.61 -17.40 -20.46
CA PHE A 100 0.54 -16.76 -19.69
C PHE A 100 0.43 -15.26 -20.01
N ILE A 101 1.56 -14.54 -20.03
CA ILE A 101 1.60 -13.09 -20.31
C ILE A 101 1.09 -12.82 -21.72
N ALA A 102 1.50 -13.59 -22.74
CA ALA A 102 1.03 -13.40 -24.10
C ALA A 102 -0.50 -13.58 -24.22
N HIS A 103 -1.08 -14.55 -23.51
CA HIS A 103 -2.55 -14.71 -23.44
C HIS A 103 -3.21 -13.56 -22.67
N ALA A 104 -2.63 -13.14 -21.56
CA ALA A 104 -3.15 -12.05 -20.73
C ALA A 104 -3.16 -10.71 -21.48
N GLU A 105 -2.13 -10.39 -22.27
CA GLU A 105 -2.05 -9.19 -23.11
C GLU A 105 -3.16 -9.15 -24.16
N LYS A 106 -3.40 -10.28 -24.86
CA LYS A 106 -4.50 -10.40 -25.83
C LYS A 106 -5.85 -10.12 -25.16
N ILE A 107 -6.06 -10.63 -23.93
CA ILE A 107 -7.29 -10.41 -23.17
C ILE A 107 -7.41 -8.96 -22.72
N CYS A 108 -6.39 -8.40 -22.10
CA CYS A 108 -6.39 -7.03 -21.57
C CYS A 108 -6.42 -5.99 -22.69
N GLY A 109 -5.87 -6.29 -23.86
CA GLY A 109 -5.68 -5.36 -24.98
C GLY A 109 -4.71 -4.22 -24.65
N THR A 110 -3.75 -4.50 -23.78
CA THR A 110 -2.65 -3.58 -23.40
C THR A 110 -1.41 -4.41 -23.08
N PRO A 111 -0.21 -3.91 -23.34
CA PRO A 111 1.03 -4.56 -22.93
C PRO A 111 1.09 -4.75 -21.43
N ILE A 112 1.71 -5.85 -20.99
CA ILE A 112 1.93 -6.17 -19.57
C ILE A 112 3.43 -6.11 -19.29
N THR A 113 3.84 -5.17 -18.45
CA THR A 113 5.24 -5.04 -18.05
C THR A 113 5.58 -6.00 -16.93
N ILE A 114 6.44 -6.99 -17.21
CA ILE A 114 7.00 -7.87 -16.16
C ILE A 114 8.06 -7.07 -15.39
N LEU A 115 7.81 -6.82 -14.12
CA LEU A 115 8.73 -6.07 -13.27
C LEU A 115 9.90 -6.95 -12.83
N SER A 116 11.13 -6.44 -12.96
CA SER A 116 12.26 -7.01 -12.23
C SER A 116 12.10 -6.73 -10.73
N GLY A 117 12.69 -7.56 -9.87
CA GLY A 117 12.59 -7.36 -8.43
C GLY A 117 13.12 -5.99 -7.96
N LYS A 118 14.20 -5.48 -8.59
CA LYS A 118 14.69 -4.12 -8.32
C LYS A 118 13.66 -3.06 -8.69
N ARG A 119 12.96 -3.25 -9.80
CA ARG A 119 11.93 -2.32 -10.26
C ARG A 119 10.69 -2.38 -9.34
N GLU A 120 10.30 -3.57 -8.91
CA GLU A 120 9.23 -3.79 -7.95
C GLU A 120 9.54 -3.07 -6.62
N ALA A 121 10.76 -3.23 -6.09
CA ALA A 121 11.24 -2.52 -4.91
C ALA A 121 11.16 -0.99 -5.06
N GLN A 122 11.65 -0.46 -6.20
CA GLN A 122 11.62 0.99 -6.48
C GLN A 122 10.18 1.53 -6.52
N LEU A 123 9.28 0.86 -7.24
CA LEU A 123 7.89 1.28 -7.34
C LEU A 123 7.18 1.19 -6.00
N SER A 124 7.43 0.14 -5.21
CA SER A 124 6.86 0.01 -3.88
C SER A 124 7.32 1.13 -2.95
N ALA A 125 8.61 1.49 -3.00
CA ALA A 125 9.14 2.62 -2.24
C ALA A 125 8.57 3.97 -2.72
N LEU A 126 8.39 4.18 -4.02
CA LEU A 126 7.72 5.36 -4.56
C LEU A 126 6.25 5.43 -4.10
N GLY A 127 5.58 4.29 -3.95
CA GLY A 127 4.26 4.23 -3.32
C GLY A 127 4.29 4.75 -1.89
N VAL A 128 5.26 4.34 -1.08
CA VAL A 128 5.45 4.86 0.28
C VAL A 128 5.75 6.37 0.26
N VAL A 129 6.65 6.83 -0.62
CA VAL A 129 6.99 8.26 -0.78
C VAL A 129 5.77 9.08 -1.19
N SER A 130 4.88 8.52 -2.00
CA SER A 130 3.67 9.22 -2.43
C SER A 130 2.65 9.43 -1.31
N GLY A 131 2.57 8.48 -0.37
CA GLY A 131 1.54 8.49 0.68
C GLY A 131 2.03 8.93 2.05
N ILE A 132 3.34 8.89 2.33
CA ILE A 132 3.92 9.24 3.62
C ILE A 132 4.83 10.45 3.48
N TYR A 133 4.61 11.44 4.34
CA TYR A 133 5.39 12.68 4.32
C TYR A 133 6.84 12.45 4.77
N LYS A 134 7.79 12.82 3.92
CA LYS A 134 9.24 12.71 4.17
C LYS A 134 9.66 11.38 4.79
N PRO A 135 9.36 10.23 4.17
CA PRO A 135 9.67 8.94 4.76
C PRO A 135 11.18 8.80 4.95
N ASN A 136 11.57 8.26 6.12
CA ASN A 136 12.95 8.00 6.47
C ASN A 136 13.07 6.62 7.13
N GLY A 137 13.55 5.62 6.38
CA GLY A 137 13.63 4.27 6.88
C GLY A 137 13.81 3.24 5.79
N MET A 138 13.41 2.02 6.08
CA MET A 138 13.45 0.91 5.13
C MET A 138 12.03 0.53 4.72
N VAL A 139 11.80 0.42 3.43
CA VAL A 139 10.56 -0.14 2.86
C VAL A 139 10.77 -1.62 2.64
N GLY A 140 9.82 -2.43 3.13
CA GLY A 140 9.70 -3.83 2.80
C GLY A 140 8.36 -4.09 2.14
N ASP A 141 8.35 -4.69 0.94
CA ASP A 141 7.12 -5.14 0.29
C ASP A 141 7.06 -6.67 0.32
N LEU A 142 6.17 -7.22 1.11
CA LEU A 142 5.93 -8.65 1.18
C LEU A 142 4.84 -9.05 0.20
N GLY A 143 5.28 -9.50 -0.97
CA GLY A 143 4.43 -10.12 -1.98
C GLY A 143 4.07 -11.58 -1.66
N GLY A 144 3.45 -12.24 -2.64
CA GLY A 144 3.24 -13.69 -2.59
C GLY A 144 4.51 -14.47 -2.92
N GLY A 145 5.27 -14.02 -3.91
CA GLY A 145 6.47 -14.70 -4.43
C GLY A 145 7.78 -14.20 -3.83
N SER A 146 7.87 -12.92 -3.52
CA SER A 146 9.12 -12.27 -3.09
C SER A 146 8.90 -11.29 -1.94
N LEU A 147 10.02 -10.89 -1.36
CA LEU A 147 10.17 -9.76 -0.44
C LEU A 147 11.15 -8.78 -1.07
N GLU A 148 10.71 -7.57 -1.31
CA GLU A 148 11.54 -6.46 -1.75
C GLU A 148 11.92 -5.59 -0.56
N LEU A 149 13.21 -5.20 -0.47
CA LEU A 149 13.74 -4.31 0.56
C LEU A 149 14.51 -3.17 -0.08
N ILE A 150 14.24 -1.93 0.36
CA ILE A 150 14.89 -0.73 -0.17
C ILE A 150 14.94 0.37 0.89
N ASP A 151 16.07 1.06 1.00
CA ASP A 151 16.22 2.22 1.90
C ASP A 151 15.63 3.48 1.26
N VAL A 152 14.91 4.27 2.05
CA VAL A 152 14.32 5.55 1.64
C VAL A 152 14.70 6.66 2.62
N ARG A 153 15.09 7.83 2.07
CA ARG A 153 15.42 9.02 2.84
C ARG A 153 14.83 10.25 2.16
N GLY A 154 13.66 10.70 2.63
CA GLY A 154 13.02 11.90 2.15
C GLY A 154 12.75 11.91 0.63
N GLY A 155 12.43 10.75 0.05
CA GLY A 155 12.18 10.60 -1.39
C GLY A 155 13.38 10.11 -2.20
N ARG A 156 14.60 10.08 -1.66
CA ARG A 156 15.76 9.43 -2.29
C ARG A 156 15.72 7.94 -1.99
N LEU A 157 15.90 7.12 -3.03
CA LEU A 157 15.90 5.66 -2.96
C LEU A 157 17.32 5.13 -3.15
N SER A 158 17.69 4.11 -2.37
CA SER A 158 18.91 3.34 -2.58
C SER A 158 18.72 2.23 -3.63
N SER A 159 19.71 1.35 -3.78
CA SER A 159 19.53 0.11 -4.54
C SER A 159 18.69 -0.88 -3.73
N GLY A 160 17.57 -1.35 -4.31
CA GLY A 160 16.73 -2.38 -3.72
C GLY A 160 17.30 -3.79 -3.89
N VAL A 161 16.91 -4.68 -2.98
CA VAL A 161 17.16 -6.12 -3.06
C VAL A 161 15.84 -6.88 -3.08
N THR A 162 15.84 -8.05 -3.73
CA THR A 162 14.72 -8.97 -3.81
C THR A 162 15.12 -10.32 -3.23
N LEU A 163 14.28 -10.89 -2.40
CA LEU A 163 14.48 -12.17 -1.74
C LEU A 163 13.31 -13.11 -2.01
N PRO A 164 13.50 -14.43 -2.14
CA PRO A 164 12.43 -15.41 -2.35
C PRO A 164 11.67 -15.70 -1.02
N LEU A 165 11.28 -14.66 -0.32
CA LEU A 165 10.64 -14.72 1.00
C LEU A 165 9.17 -14.29 0.97
N GLY A 166 8.55 -14.20 -0.22
CA GLY A 166 7.12 -13.97 -0.35
C GLY A 166 6.32 -15.04 0.40
N SER A 167 5.17 -14.67 0.93
CA SER A 167 4.43 -15.54 1.87
C SER A 167 4.00 -16.87 1.25
N LEU A 168 3.63 -16.92 -0.03
CA LEU A 168 3.31 -18.17 -0.76
C LEU A 168 4.58 -18.94 -1.09
N ALA A 169 5.60 -18.28 -1.65
CA ALA A 169 6.86 -18.90 -2.00
C ALA A 169 7.54 -19.55 -0.78
N LEU A 170 7.53 -18.86 0.36
CA LEU A 170 8.08 -19.37 1.60
C LEU A 170 7.30 -20.58 2.13
N GLN A 171 5.95 -20.56 2.02
CA GLN A 171 5.10 -21.69 2.39
C GLN A 171 5.42 -22.91 1.50
N ASP A 172 5.54 -22.72 0.19
CA ASP A 172 5.86 -23.74 -0.80
C ASP A 172 7.27 -24.30 -0.57
N ALA A 173 8.31 -23.46 -0.59
CA ALA A 173 9.70 -23.85 -0.40
C ALA A 173 9.96 -24.55 0.95
N SER A 174 9.21 -24.20 1.98
CA SER A 174 9.31 -24.85 3.30
C SER A 174 8.48 -26.13 3.41
N GLN A 175 7.75 -26.52 2.37
CA GLN A 175 6.79 -27.63 2.39
C GLN A 175 5.82 -27.53 3.59
N LYS A 176 5.26 -26.32 3.78
CA LYS A 176 4.34 -25.95 4.87
C LYS A 176 4.92 -26.12 6.30
N SER A 177 6.24 -26.28 6.45
CA SER A 177 6.91 -26.42 7.75
C SER A 177 7.43 -25.06 8.24
N LEU A 178 6.87 -24.51 9.31
CA LEU A 178 7.34 -23.26 9.91
C LEU A 178 8.80 -23.36 10.42
N LYS A 179 9.24 -24.54 10.86
CA LYS A 179 10.63 -24.77 11.28
C LYS A 179 11.61 -24.65 10.11
N ARG A 180 11.24 -25.21 8.93
CA ARG A 180 12.03 -25.05 7.69
C ARG A 180 11.97 -23.60 7.21
N ALA A 181 10.79 -22.97 7.21
CA ALA A 181 10.62 -21.56 6.85
C ALA A 181 11.53 -20.65 7.69
N GLN A 182 11.64 -20.88 8.99
CA GLN A 182 12.51 -20.10 9.88
C GLN A 182 14.00 -20.20 9.48
N ARG A 183 14.47 -21.37 9.06
CA ARG A 183 15.84 -21.52 8.55
C ARG A 183 16.06 -20.75 7.26
N ILE A 184 15.11 -20.86 6.32
CA ILE A 184 15.16 -20.13 5.04
C ILE A 184 15.21 -18.62 5.31
N VAL A 185 14.29 -18.08 6.09
CA VAL A 185 14.21 -16.63 6.41
C VAL A 185 15.52 -16.15 7.04
N ARG A 186 16.06 -16.88 8.01
CA ARG A 186 17.32 -16.51 8.67
C ARG A 186 18.48 -16.47 7.67
N ASN A 187 18.59 -17.47 6.81
CA ASN A 187 19.68 -17.56 5.85
C ASN A 187 19.59 -16.47 4.77
N GLU A 188 18.40 -16.21 4.25
CA GLU A 188 18.20 -15.19 3.22
C GLU A 188 18.43 -13.77 3.77
N LEU A 189 17.88 -13.44 4.95
CA LEU A 189 18.04 -12.11 5.55
C LEU A 189 19.48 -11.86 6.04
N ALA A 190 20.24 -12.91 6.40
CA ALA A 190 21.66 -12.78 6.76
C ALA A 190 22.53 -12.27 5.60
N ARG A 191 22.08 -12.45 4.36
CA ARG A 191 22.77 -11.98 3.14
C ARG A 191 22.47 -10.53 2.78
N VAL A 192 21.69 -9.82 3.59
CA VAL A 192 21.22 -8.45 3.32
C VAL A 192 21.82 -7.48 4.34
N PRO A 193 23.09 -7.05 4.18
CA PRO A 193 23.73 -6.12 5.12
C PRO A 193 23.01 -4.75 5.18
N GLN A 194 22.28 -4.39 4.11
CA GLN A 194 21.49 -3.17 4.04
C GLN A 194 20.41 -3.06 5.13
N LEU A 195 19.96 -4.19 5.71
CA LEU A 195 19.00 -4.18 6.83
C LEU A 195 19.53 -3.42 8.04
N ALA A 196 20.85 -3.39 8.25
CA ALA A 196 21.46 -2.62 9.34
C ALA A 196 21.22 -1.11 9.23
N ALA A 197 20.99 -0.59 8.01
CA ALA A 197 20.63 0.81 7.79
C ALA A 197 19.25 1.17 8.36
N GLY A 198 18.41 0.20 8.72
CA GLY A 198 17.12 0.40 9.37
C GLY A 198 17.20 0.74 10.87
N LYS A 199 18.37 0.65 11.48
CA LYS A 199 18.53 0.85 12.93
C LYS A 199 18.07 2.26 13.35
N SER A 200 17.23 2.30 14.38
CA SER A 200 16.65 3.54 14.95
C SER A 200 15.94 4.41 13.89
N ARG A 201 15.34 3.76 12.89
CA ARG A 201 14.54 4.39 11.83
C ARG A 201 13.23 3.62 11.66
N THR A 202 12.36 4.08 10.78
CA THR A 202 11.07 3.43 10.52
C THR A 202 11.23 2.26 9.55
N PHE A 203 10.51 1.16 9.80
CA PHE A 203 10.28 0.12 8.80
C PHE A 203 8.88 0.28 8.22
N TYR A 204 8.78 0.55 6.92
CA TYR A 204 7.53 0.70 6.20
C TYR A 204 7.11 -0.64 5.61
N ALA A 205 6.07 -1.23 6.19
CA ALA A 205 5.54 -2.54 5.80
C ALA A 205 4.49 -2.38 4.70
N VAL A 206 4.80 -2.86 3.50
CA VAL A 206 3.93 -2.92 2.34
C VAL A 206 3.53 -4.36 2.07
N GLY A 207 2.41 -4.58 1.42
CA GLY A 207 1.95 -5.91 1.03
C GLY A 207 0.70 -6.38 1.77
N GLY A 208 -0.01 -7.28 1.10
CA GLY A 208 -1.36 -7.68 1.53
C GLY A 208 -1.39 -8.49 2.81
N THR A 209 -0.38 -9.32 3.06
CA THR A 209 -0.34 -10.21 4.23
C THR A 209 0.08 -9.43 5.47
N TRP A 210 1.04 -8.49 5.37
CA TRP A 210 1.36 -7.61 6.49
C TRP A 210 0.21 -6.66 6.85
N ARG A 211 -0.56 -6.19 5.87
CA ARG A 211 -1.81 -5.43 6.17
C ARG A 211 -2.85 -6.28 6.89
N ALA A 212 -2.89 -7.59 6.65
CA ALA A 212 -3.75 -8.49 7.45
C ALA A 212 -3.28 -8.58 8.91
N LEU A 213 -1.95 -8.65 9.15
CA LEU A 213 -1.39 -8.57 10.51
C LEU A 213 -1.78 -7.26 11.22
N ALA A 214 -1.62 -6.13 10.53
CA ALA A 214 -2.00 -4.83 11.06
C ALA A 214 -3.49 -4.76 11.41
N ARG A 215 -4.37 -5.33 10.58
CA ARG A 215 -5.82 -5.37 10.85
C ARG A 215 -6.14 -6.14 12.13
N ILE A 216 -5.51 -7.31 12.32
CA ILE A 216 -5.66 -8.08 13.57
C ILE A 216 -5.19 -7.24 14.75
N HIS A 217 -4.03 -6.57 14.64
CA HIS A 217 -3.51 -5.72 15.70
C HIS A 217 -4.44 -4.54 16.03
N ILE A 218 -4.95 -3.83 15.03
CA ILE A 218 -5.93 -2.73 15.18
C ILE A 218 -7.15 -3.20 15.99
N ILE A 219 -7.69 -4.39 15.67
CA ILE A 219 -8.86 -4.94 16.36
C ILE A 219 -8.49 -5.29 17.80
N GLN A 220 -7.40 -6.04 18.02
CA GLN A 220 -7.00 -6.51 19.35
C GLN A 220 -6.53 -5.39 20.28
N SER A 221 -5.98 -4.29 19.75
CA SER A 221 -5.59 -3.11 20.54
C SER A 221 -6.72 -2.13 20.78
N GLY A 222 -7.92 -2.35 20.19
CA GLY A 222 -9.02 -1.40 20.27
C GLY A 222 -8.72 -0.04 19.63
N TYR A 223 -7.83 -0.01 18.62
CA TYR A 223 -7.43 1.26 17.98
C TYR A 223 -8.64 1.96 17.34
N PRO A 224 -8.96 3.19 17.75
CA PRO A 224 -10.27 3.79 17.47
C PRO A 224 -10.49 4.16 16.01
N LEU A 225 -9.43 4.55 15.27
CA LEU A 225 -9.59 5.11 13.92
C LEU A 225 -9.79 4.05 12.83
N LYS A 226 -9.37 2.82 13.04
CA LYS A 226 -9.43 1.71 12.06
C LYS A 226 -8.78 2.03 10.70
N VAL A 227 -7.95 3.08 10.63
CA VAL A 227 -7.24 3.53 9.42
C VAL A 227 -5.95 2.73 9.28
N MET A 228 -5.78 2.10 8.12
CA MET A 228 -4.63 1.22 7.84
C MET A 228 -3.40 1.97 7.35
N HIS A 229 -3.60 2.99 6.49
CA HIS A 229 -2.49 3.75 5.92
C HIS A 229 -1.85 4.63 6.98
N GLY A 230 -0.53 4.49 7.16
CA GLY A 230 0.18 5.22 8.20
C GLY A 230 0.00 4.64 9.62
N TYR A 231 -0.72 3.51 9.78
CA TYR A 231 -0.82 2.85 11.08
C TYR A 231 0.56 2.46 11.59
N SER A 232 0.90 2.92 12.78
CA SER A 232 2.24 2.78 13.36
C SER A 232 2.20 1.97 14.65
N ILE A 233 3.13 1.04 14.79
CA ILE A 233 3.32 0.23 16.00
C ILE A 233 4.78 0.36 16.43
N PRO A 234 5.10 0.66 17.70
CA PRO A 234 6.47 0.59 18.23
C PRO A 234 7.08 -0.79 17.94
N ALA A 235 8.35 -0.86 17.55
CA ALA A 235 8.96 -2.11 17.13
C ALA A 235 8.95 -3.20 18.21
N ALA A 236 9.09 -2.83 19.49
CA ALA A 236 9.00 -3.77 20.61
C ALA A 236 7.61 -4.40 20.72
N GLU A 237 6.56 -3.60 20.57
CA GLU A 237 5.16 -4.05 20.58
C GLU A 237 4.86 -4.93 19.35
N ALA A 238 5.30 -4.51 18.16
CA ALA A 238 5.17 -5.29 16.92
C ALA A 238 5.86 -6.66 17.06
N LEU A 239 7.06 -6.71 17.67
CA LEU A 239 7.79 -7.96 17.90
C LEU A 239 7.03 -8.89 18.85
N ALA A 240 6.49 -8.36 19.94
CA ALA A 240 5.67 -9.12 20.90
C ALA A 240 4.39 -9.66 20.22
N PHE A 241 3.72 -8.82 19.44
CA PHE A 241 2.52 -9.18 18.70
C PHE A 241 2.76 -10.31 17.69
N VAL A 242 3.75 -10.19 16.80
CA VAL A 242 4.00 -11.23 15.77
C VAL A 242 4.42 -12.58 16.39
N ARG A 243 5.13 -12.56 17.51
CA ARG A 243 5.48 -13.78 18.26
C ARG A 243 4.24 -14.43 18.89
N ARG A 244 3.37 -13.66 19.50
CA ARG A 244 2.09 -14.13 20.06
C ARG A 244 1.22 -14.72 18.96
N LEU A 245 1.05 -14.00 17.85
CA LEU A 245 0.24 -14.43 16.72
C LEU A 245 0.74 -15.76 16.13
N ARG A 246 2.04 -15.92 15.93
CA ARG A 246 2.62 -17.18 15.45
C ARG A 246 2.29 -18.38 16.36
N ARG A 247 2.31 -18.19 17.67
CA ARG A 247 1.93 -19.24 18.64
C ARG A 247 0.45 -19.56 18.54
N LEU A 248 -0.42 -18.57 18.43
CA LEU A 248 -1.87 -18.75 18.29
C LEU A 248 -2.23 -19.46 16.98
N VAL A 249 -1.60 -19.09 15.86
CA VAL A 249 -1.79 -19.76 14.56
C VAL A 249 -1.33 -21.21 14.64
N ALA A 250 -0.18 -21.51 15.27
CA ALA A 250 0.32 -22.86 15.42
C ALA A 250 -0.59 -23.73 16.31
N ALA A 251 -1.27 -23.14 17.29
CA ALA A 251 -2.23 -23.79 18.16
C ALA A 251 -3.66 -23.84 17.58
N ASN A 252 -3.88 -23.32 16.36
CA ASN A 252 -5.21 -23.15 15.76
C ASN A 252 -6.21 -22.37 16.64
N ALA A 253 -5.69 -21.44 17.45
CA ALA A 253 -6.39 -20.70 18.50
C ALA A 253 -6.48 -19.20 18.22
N LEU A 254 -6.37 -18.78 16.96
CA LEU A 254 -6.45 -17.38 16.60
C LEU A 254 -7.91 -16.91 16.61
N ALA A 255 -8.25 -16.06 17.58
CA ALA A 255 -9.48 -15.27 17.57
C ALA A 255 -9.37 -14.14 16.51
N ASP A 256 -10.51 -13.58 16.09
CA ASP A 256 -10.60 -12.47 15.12
C ASP A 256 -10.08 -12.81 13.70
N ILE A 257 -9.95 -14.07 13.38
CA ILE A 257 -9.48 -14.54 12.07
C ILE A 257 -10.46 -14.14 10.95
N GLU A 258 -11.74 -13.92 11.26
CA GLU A 258 -12.78 -13.43 10.35
C GLU A 258 -12.44 -12.08 9.71
N ALA A 259 -11.63 -11.27 10.39
CA ALA A 259 -11.12 -10.02 9.83
C ALA A 259 -10.15 -10.21 8.64
N VAL A 260 -9.72 -11.46 8.40
CA VAL A 260 -8.75 -11.82 7.37
C VAL A 260 -9.38 -12.82 6.41
N ALA A 261 -9.29 -12.52 5.11
CA ALA A 261 -9.79 -13.43 4.07
C ALA A 261 -9.15 -14.83 4.19
N ASP A 262 -9.94 -15.89 4.09
CA ASP A 262 -9.56 -17.29 4.31
C ASP A 262 -8.29 -17.70 3.56
N ALA A 263 -8.14 -17.29 2.29
CA ALA A 263 -6.96 -17.58 1.50
C ALA A 263 -5.65 -16.93 2.03
N ARG A 264 -5.72 -16.04 3.03
CA ARG A 264 -4.55 -15.44 3.66
C ARG A 264 -4.23 -16.00 5.04
N GLN A 265 -5.21 -16.61 5.69
CA GLN A 265 -5.03 -17.14 7.04
C GLN A 265 -3.82 -18.09 7.13
N PRO A 266 -3.63 -19.06 6.19
CA PRO A 266 -2.46 -19.94 6.20
C PRO A 266 -1.12 -19.22 6.04
N LEU A 267 -1.13 -17.99 5.48
CA LEU A 267 0.06 -17.21 5.19
C LEU A 267 0.48 -16.28 6.34
N LEU A 268 -0.40 -16.07 7.34
CA LEU A 268 -0.14 -15.14 8.45
C LEU A 268 1.11 -15.52 9.25
N ALA A 269 1.30 -16.80 9.53
CA ALA A 269 2.45 -17.28 10.30
C ALA A 269 3.78 -17.03 9.55
N TYR A 270 3.80 -17.18 8.23
CA TYR A 270 4.98 -16.92 7.40
C TYR A 270 5.30 -15.43 7.34
N ALA A 271 4.28 -14.59 7.13
CA ALA A 271 4.46 -13.14 7.12
C ALA A 271 4.90 -12.59 8.48
N ALA A 272 4.36 -13.12 9.57
CA ALA A 272 4.78 -12.78 10.93
C ALA A 272 6.23 -13.23 11.21
N LEU A 273 6.62 -14.40 10.70
CA LEU A 273 7.99 -14.92 10.80
C LEU A 273 8.99 -13.99 10.10
N VAL A 274 8.69 -13.58 8.86
CA VAL A 274 9.54 -12.66 8.10
C VAL A 274 9.66 -11.32 8.83
N LEU A 275 8.56 -10.74 9.29
CA LEU A 275 8.56 -9.46 10.01
C LEU A 275 9.33 -9.55 11.34
N GLU A 276 9.17 -10.66 12.10
CA GLU A 276 9.93 -10.90 13.33
C GLU A 276 11.45 -10.85 13.10
N HIS A 277 11.93 -11.51 12.03
CA HIS A 277 13.37 -11.54 11.73
C HIS A 277 13.87 -10.19 11.23
N ILE A 278 13.09 -9.47 10.42
CA ILE A 278 13.43 -8.11 9.99
C ILE A 278 13.57 -7.19 11.21
N ILE A 279 12.61 -7.19 12.14
CA ILE A 279 12.66 -6.35 13.34
C ILE A 279 13.90 -6.65 14.17
N ARG A 280 14.27 -7.94 14.32
CA ARG A 280 15.45 -8.33 15.11
C ARG A 280 16.77 -7.89 14.47
N ILE A 281 16.86 -7.91 13.12
CA ILE A 281 18.09 -7.55 12.40
C ILE A 281 18.19 -6.05 12.19
N ALA A 282 17.14 -5.42 11.67
CA ALA A 282 17.13 -4.00 11.35
C ALA A 282 16.98 -3.11 12.58
N LYS A 283 16.39 -3.62 13.68
CA LYS A 283 16.15 -2.87 14.93
C LYS A 283 15.55 -1.47 14.69
N PRO A 284 14.43 -1.39 13.96
CA PRO A 284 13.76 -0.11 13.74
C PRO A 284 13.13 0.41 15.04
N ASP A 285 12.77 1.69 15.07
CA ASP A 285 12.01 2.26 16.20
C ASP A 285 10.52 1.93 16.09
N ALA A 286 9.98 1.93 14.86
CA ALA A 286 8.57 1.66 14.60
C ALA A 286 8.35 0.88 13.29
N ILE A 287 7.22 0.19 13.24
CA ILE A 287 6.67 -0.42 12.03
C ILE A 287 5.49 0.41 11.58
N VAL A 288 5.54 0.96 10.37
CA VAL A 288 4.45 1.75 9.77
C VAL A 288 3.87 0.99 8.57
N PHE A 289 2.56 0.77 8.57
CA PHE A 289 1.90 0.04 7.50
C PHE A 289 1.43 0.98 6.38
N SER A 290 1.78 0.64 5.14
CA SER A 290 1.35 1.38 3.96
C SER A 290 0.31 0.59 3.15
N THR A 291 -0.76 1.28 2.75
CA THR A 291 -1.69 0.75 1.75
C THR A 291 -1.21 1.04 0.33
N TYR A 292 -0.27 1.95 0.17
CA TYR A 292 0.36 2.31 -1.09
C TYR A 292 1.60 1.45 -1.33
N GLY A 293 1.78 1.00 -2.57
CA GLY A 293 2.86 0.13 -3.02
C GLY A 293 3.12 0.31 -4.51
N VAL A 294 3.38 -0.79 -5.22
CA VAL A 294 3.76 -0.79 -6.65
C VAL A 294 2.82 0.04 -7.54
N ARG A 295 1.50 -0.10 -7.39
CA ARG A 295 0.51 0.60 -8.24
C ARG A 295 0.55 2.10 -8.06
N GLU A 296 0.52 2.55 -6.81
CA GLU A 296 0.55 3.96 -6.47
C GLU A 296 1.92 4.57 -6.81
N GLY A 297 2.99 3.81 -6.64
CA GLY A 297 4.33 4.20 -7.05
C GLY A 297 4.49 4.35 -8.55
N LEU A 298 3.88 3.44 -9.33
CA LEU A 298 3.84 3.54 -10.79
C LEU A 298 3.17 4.84 -11.25
N LEU A 299 2.00 5.15 -10.68
CA LEU A 299 1.27 6.37 -11.03
C LEU A 299 2.00 7.64 -10.53
N TYR A 300 2.60 7.59 -9.33
CA TYR A 300 3.38 8.70 -8.78
C TYR A 300 4.58 9.04 -9.67
N GLU A 301 5.31 8.05 -10.17
CA GLU A 301 6.44 8.26 -11.08
C GLU A 301 6.04 8.93 -12.40
N MET A 302 4.82 8.67 -12.87
CA MET A 302 4.27 9.27 -14.10
C MET A 302 3.87 10.73 -13.94
N LEU A 303 3.78 11.24 -12.72
CA LEU A 303 3.47 12.65 -12.48
C LEU A 303 4.66 13.54 -12.89
N PRO A 304 4.41 14.74 -13.42
CA PRO A 304 5.44 15.75 -13.57
C PRO A 304 6.15 16.03 -12.23
N GLU A 305 7.42 16.39 -12.28
CA GLU A 305 8.22 16.62 -11.08
C GLU A 305 7.59 17.65 -10.14
N GLN A 306 7.05 18.74 -10.71
CA GLN A 306 6.33 19.77 -9.96
C GLN A 306 5.13 19.23 -9.19
N GLU A 307 4.41 18.26 -9.76
CA GLU A 307 3.27 17.61 -9.08
C GLU A 307 3.79 16.64 -8.00
N ARG A 308 4.85 15.88 -8.26
CA ARG A 308 5.47 14.99 -7.27
C ARG A 308 5.99 15.72 -6.04
N ALA A 309 6.53 16.92 -6.23
CA ALA A 309 7.07 17.75 -5.15
C ALA A 309 6.00 18.27 -4.19
N LYS A 310 4.72 18.31 -4.59
CA LYS A 310 3.62 18.76 -3.73
C LYS A 310 3.42 17.79 -2.57
N ASP A 311 3.00 18.33 -1.43
CA ASP A 311 2.55 17.53 -0.29
C ASP A 311 1.25 16.80 -0.65
N GLY A 312 1.25 15.46 -0.53
CA GLY A 312 0.10 14.63 -0.87
C GLY A 312 -1.12 14.89 0.00
N LEU A 313 -0.91 15.04 1.31
CA LEU A 313 -1.99 15.30 2.27
C LEU A 313 -2.59 16.71 2.06
N ALA A 314 -1.75 17.71 1.86
CA ALA A 314 -2.22 19.07 1.55
C ALA A 314 -2.98 19.11 0.21
N SER A 315 -2.51 18.37 -0.81
CA SER A 315 -3.20 18.27 -2.11
C SER A 315 -4.56 17.59 -1.99
N ALA A 316 -4.68 16.53 -1.18
CA ALA A 316 -5.94 15.87 -0.88
C ALA A 316 -6.90 16.81 -0.14
N ALA A 317 -6.43 17.46 0.93
CA ALA A 317 -7.21 18.40 1.70
C ALA A 317 -7.72 19.59 0.86
N GLN A 318 -6.87 20.13 -0.03
CA GLN A 318 -7.28 21.18 -0.96
C GLN A 318 -8.37 20.71 -1.93
N THR A 319 -8.25 19.47 -2.43
CA THR A 319 -9.29 18.89 -3.29
C THR A 319 -10.61 18.75 -2.54
N LEU A 320 -10.60 18.23 -1.31
CA LEU A 320 -11.79 18.11 -0.47
C LEU A 320 -12.40 19.46 -0.13
N ASN A 321 -11.57 20.46 0.19
CA ASN A 321 -12.03 21.82 0.44
C ASN A 321 -12.82 22.36 -0.76
N VAL A 322 -12.27 22.25 -1.96
CA VAL A 322 -12.93 22.73 -3.19
C VAL A 322 -14.24 21.98 -3.48
N LEU A 323 -14.29 20.67 -3.21
CA LEU A 323 -15.43 19.82 -3.53
C LEU A 323 -16.55 19.90 -2.49
N LEU A 324 -16.21 20.00 -1.21
CA LEU A 324 -17.16 19.77 -0.11
C LEU A 324 -17.45 20.99 0.74
N SER A 325 -16.55 21.97 0.85
CA SER A 325 -16.77 23.16 1.68
C SER A 325 -17.77 24.13 1.04
N ARG A 326 -18.42 24.96 1.85
CA ARG A 326 -19.29 26.07 1.38
C ARG A 326 -18.49 27.09 0.57
N SER A 327 -17.30 27.38 1.03
CA SER A 327 -16.39 28.34 0.40
C SER A 327 -14.94 27.88 0.57
N ALA A 328 -14.31 27.52 -0.52
CA ALA A 328 -12.89 27.16 -0.50
C ALA A 328 -11.99 28.31 -0.02
N ARG A 329 -12.40 29.57 -0.32
CA ARG A 329 -11.71 30.79 0.10
C ARG A 329 -11.68 30.96 1.62
N HIS A 330 -12.75 30.55 2.32
CA HIS A 330 -12.80 30.64 3.79
C HIS A 330 -11.66 29.87 4.46
N ALA A 331 -11.27 28.71 3.94
CA ALA A 331 -10.12 27.97 4.46
C ALA A 331 -8.79 28.73 4.30
N GLU A 332 -8.62 29.47 3.19
CA GLU A 332 -7.45 30.33 2.98
C GLU A 332 -7.43 31.51 3.99
N GLU A 333 -8.58 32.08 4.25
CA GLU A 333 -8.75 33.13 5.27
C GLU A 333 -8.44 32.60 6.69
N LEU A 334 -8.87 31.38 7.02
CA LEU A 334 -8.54 30.71 8.29
C LEU A 334 -7.02 30.44 8.41
N ILE A 335 -6.36 29.99 7.34
CA ILE A 335 -4.92 29.82 7.32
C ILE A 335 -4.22 31.14 7.64
N ALA A 336 -4.58 32.22 6.93
CA ALA A 336 -3.99 33.53 7.15
C ALA A 336 -4.24 34.06 8.56
N TRP A 337 -5.44 33.86 9.10
CA TRP A 337 -5.81 34.26 10.45
C TRP A 337 -5.03 33.47 11.50
N THR A 338 -4.96 32.16 11.40
CA THR A 338 -4.22 31.32 12.34
C THR A 338 -2.71 31.56 12.28
N ASP A 339 -2.14 31.83 11.10
CA ASP A 339 -0.72 32.26 10.95
C ASP A 339 -0.45 33.58 11.68
N ARG A 340 -1.38 34.54 11.58
CA ARG A 340 -1.29 35.80 12.31
C ARG A 340 -1.40 35.60 13.81
N PHE A 341 -2.33 34.74 14.26
CA PHE A 341 -2.51 34.43 15.68
C PHE A 341 -1.23 33.83 16.30
N ILE A 342 -0.67 32.77 15.70
CA ILE A 342 0.57 32.14 16.17
C ILE A 342 1.71 33.15 16.24
N ARG A 343 1.86 34.01 15.23
CA ARG A 343 2.90 35.04 15.21
C ARG A 343 2.76 36.08 16.31
N ILE A 344 1.54 36.55 16.60
CA ILE A 344 1.27 37.56 17.63
C ILE A 344 1.44 36.98 19.03
N THR A 345 0.93 35.75 19.26
CA THR A 345 0.99 35.08 20.56
C THR A 345 2.36 34.47 20.84
N LYS A 346 3.25 34.38 19.84
CA LYS A 346 4.57 33.75 19.93
C LYS A 346 4.52 32.30 20.46
N LEU A 347 3.40 31.60 20.23
CA LEU A 347 3.30 30.18 20.55
C LEU A 347 4.33 29.40 19.72
N PRO A 348 5.06 28.45 20.34
CA PRO A 348 6.01 27.62 19.62
C PRO A 348 5.25 26.72 18.64
N GLU A 349 5.71 26.66 17.40
CA GLU A 349 5.15 25.80 16.36
C GLU A 349 6.27 25.27 15.48
N THR A 350 6.35 23.95 15.36
CA THR A 350 7.24 23.29 14.41
C THR A 350 6.71 23.39 12.97
N PRO A 351 7.57 23.22 11.94
CA PRO A 351 7.10 23.18 10.56
C PRO A 351 6.02 22.11 10.30
N ASP A 352 6.09 20.95 10.97
CA ASP A 352 5.11 19.88 10.82
C ASP A 352 3.77 20.23 11.50
N GLU A 353 3.77 20.85 12.66
CA GLU A 353 2.58 21.36 13.33
C GLU A 353 1.89 22.44 12.47
N ARG A 354 2.66 23.39 11.93
CA ARG A 354 2.15 24.39 11.01
C ARG A 354 1.49 23.75 9.78
N ARG A 355 2.15 22.77 9.20
CA ARG A 355 1.62 21.98 8.08
C ARG A 355 0.28 21.35 8.43
N LEU A 356 0.17 20.68 9.58
CA LEU A 356 -1.06 20.01 10.03
C LEU A 356 -2.17 21.04 10.36
N ARG A 357 -1.85 22.17 10.95
CA ARG A 357 -2.79 23.27 11.20
C ARG A 357 -3.36 23.81 9.89
N HIS A 358 -2.54 24.05 8.87
CA HIS A 358 -3.03 24.48 7.56
C HIS A 358 -3.97 23.46 6.93
N ILE A 359 -3.62 22.16 7.03
CA ILE A 359 -4.49 21.07 6.55
C ILE A 359 -5.80 21.02 7.33
N ALA A 360 -5.79 21.22 8.65
CA ALA A 360 -6.99 21.29 9.47
C ALA A 360 -7.89 22.46 9.05
N CYS A 361 -7.31 23.63 8.71
CA CYS A 361 -8.08 24.76 8.15
C CYS A 361 -8.75 24.38 6.82
N LEU A 362 -8.06 23.68 5.92
CA LEU A 362 -8.62 23.22 4.65
C LEU A 362 -9.80 22.26 4.85
N LEU A 363 -9.78 21.45 5.91
CA LEU A 363 -10.80 20.45 6.19
C LEU A 363 -11.90 20.94 7.14
N SER A 364 -11.81 22.15 7.66
CA SER A 364 -12.68 22.65 8.74
C SER A 364 -14.17 22.72 8.39
N ASP A 365 -14.52 22.89 7.11
CA ASP A 365 -15.92 23.08 6.67
C ASP A 365 -16.45 21.94 5.78
N ILE A 366 -15.71 20.83 5.59
CA ILE A 366 -16.14 19.75 4.69
C ILE A 366 -17.37 18.98 5.18
N GLY A 367 -17.66 19.03 6.48
CA GLY A 367 -18.83 18.41 7.11
C GLY A 367 -20.06 19.32 7.24
N TRP A 368 -20.07 20.49 6.62
CA TRP A 368 -21.09 21.53 6.86
C TRP A 368 -22.55 21.14 6.49
N ARG A 369 -22.73 20.16 5.59
CA ARG A 369 -24.06 19.79 5.07
C ARG A 369 -24.93 19.05 6.07
N VAL A 370 -24.39 18.65 7.22
CA VAL A 370 -25.15 18.02 8.31
C VAL A 370 -25.48 19.02 9.41
N HIS A 371 -26.37 18.62 10.33
CA HIS A 371 -26.70 19.43 11.49
C HIS A 371 -25.45 19.87 12.26
N PRO A 372 -25.36 21.10 12.77
CA PRO A 372 -24.19 21.64 13.45
C PRO A 372 -23.58 20.72 14.50
N ASP A 373 -24.42 20.06 15.31
CA ASP A 373 -24.00 19.18 16.41
C ASP A 373 -23.21 17.95 15.93
N TYR A 374 -23.40 17.53 14.66
CA TYR A 374 -22.77 16.31 14.11
C TYR A 374 -21.67 16.62 13.09
N ARG A 375 -21.34 17.90 12.85
CA ARG A 375 -20.33 18.27 11.83
C ARG A 375 -18.95 17.74 12.14
N GLY A 376 -18.56 17.70 13.41
CA GLY A 376 -17.28 17.14 13.84
C GLY A 376 -17.15 15.66 13.52
N GLU A 377 -18.15 14.87 13.91
CA GLU A 377 -18.20 13.43 13.62
C GLU A 377 -18.25 13.16 12.11
N GLN A 378 -19.05 13.92 11.37
CA GLN A 378 -19.13 13.79 9.92
C GLN A 378 -17.81 14.13 9.23
N THR A 379 -17.12 15.18 9.68
CA THR A 379 -15.79 15.54 9.16
C THR A 379 -14.79 14.40 9.42
N LEU A 380 -14.78 13.84 10.64
CA LEU A 380 -13.96 12.69 10.99
C LEU A 380 -14.27 11.47 10.10
N ASN A 381 -15.55 11.16 9.90
CA ASN A 381 -15.97 10.07 9.02
C ASN A 381 -15.51 10.26 7.58
N LEU A 382 -15.65 11.47 7.03
CA LEU A 382 -15.16 11.80 5.69
C LEU A 382 -13.65 11.60 5.58
N VAL A 383 -12.87 12.10 6.54
CA VAL A 383 -11.41 12.02 6.52
C VAL A 383 -10.92 10.57 6.71
N CYS A 384 -11.53 9.81 7.62
CA CYS A 384 -11.05 8.47 7.98
C CYS A 384 -11.57 7.37 7.05
N HIS A 385 -12.74 7.53 6.44
CA HIS A 385 -13.42 6.47 5.70
C HIS A 385 -13.76 6.85 4.26
N GLY A 386 -13.57 8.08 3.85
CA GLY A 386 -13.77 8.52 2.47
C GLY A 386 -12.71 7.95 1.52
N ASN A 387 -13.10 7.77 0.27
CA ASN A 387 -12.20 7.38 -0.83
C ASN A 387 -11.74 8.63 -1.58
N PHE A 388 -10.94 9.46 -0.96
CA PHE A 388 -10.48 10.72 -1.54
C PHE A 388 -8.98 10.71 -1.80
#